data_df00c44029c97bda29d2bd16ed4ad554
#
_entry.id   df00c44029c97bda29d2bd16ed4ad554
#
_cell.length_a   1.000
_cell.length_b   1.000
_cell.length_c   1.000
_cell.angle_alpha   90.00
_cell.angle_beta   90.00
_cell.angle_gamma   90.00
#
_symmetry.space_group_name_H-M   'P 1'
#
loop_
_entity.id
_entity.type
_entity.pdbx_description
1 polymer ?
#
loop_
_entity_poly.entity_id
_entity_poly.type
_entity_poly.pdbx_seq_one_letter_code
_entity_poly.pdbx_strand_id
1 'polypeptide(L)'
;MRLPLLFIGILLFVSVASAQETPVQPLTRIPFLSLTGGVMIVTAQMPPFPDTLQFIFDTGSSGISLDSSTAAYLGLQPVYSGYAIRGVGGIRKVPFVNGRSLQLGSIRADSLDFHVNDYSVLTSVYGVRIDGIIGYSLLSRYVIRIDQELQQMDWFAAGVNVYPRRGYRMKLEMDKLPSHTAYVQDLRGEQSRFLIDLGAGLNLLFSRRYVQSSGLLDNTRKRWIKSGEGIGGRIEMELTTMRQLRIGPYRFRQVPINIFDDDFNVTNYPEWAGLIGNDLLRRFQVILNYPAKEMHLLPNRYFSDPFDYSYSGLELYLVANKIRVGYLAPGSPAAAAGLELGDEVVAVNKNFSGILTEYKFQLQKAGERVRIIYRRDEKIGELEFRVLRIR
;
A
#
# COMPACT_ATOMS: atom_id res chain seq x y z
N MET A 1 -80.84 -29.74 -28.91
CA MET A 1 -80.16 -29.54 -27.61
C MET A 1 -78.65 -29.80 -27.79
N ARG A 2 -77.83 -28.76 -27.87
CA ARG A 2 -76.33 -28.89 -28.01
C ARG A 2 -75.71 -28.47 -26.70
N LEU A 3 -74.99 -29.38 -26.05
CA LEU A 3 -74.18 -29.12 -24.84
C LEU A 3 -72.84 -28.44 -25.28
N PRO A 4 -72.41 -27.44 -24.56
CA PRO A 4 -71.05 -26.89 -24.78
C PRO A 4 -70.00 -27.68 -23.98
N LEU A 5 -68.94 -28.10 -24.65
CA LEU A 5 -67.75 -28.65 -24.02
C LEU A 5 -66.94 -27.52 -23.30
N LEU A 6 -66.80 -27.68 -22.01
CA LEU A 6 -65.95 -26.82 -21.18
C LEU A 6 -64.48 -27.32 -21.24
N PHE A 7 -63.58 -26.57 -21.86
CA PHE A 7 -62.17 -26.87 -21.85
C PHE A 7 -61.51 -26.24 -20.56
N ILE A 8 -61.13 -27.08 -19.61
CA ILE A 8 -60.39 -26.67 -18.43
C ILE A 8 -58.89 -26.71 -18.80
N GLY A 9 -58.32 -25.54 -19.03
CA GLY A 9 -56.83 -25.35 -19.21
C GLY A 9 -56.12 -25.45 -17.86
N ILE A 10 -55.36 -26.51 -17.65
CA ILE A 10 -54.48 -26.63 -16.49
C ILE A 10 -53.19 -25.80 -16.76
N LEU A 11 -53.05 -24.64 -16.10
CA LEU A 11 -51.84 -23.86 -16.08
C LEU A 11 -50.82 -24.52 -15.12
N LEU A 12 -49.83 -25.20 -15.67
CA LEU A 12 -48.67 -25.70 -14.92
C LEU A 12 -47.74 -24.51 -14.58
N PHE A 13 -47.79 -24.04 -13.32
CA PHE A 13 -46.78 -23.14 -12.79
C PHE A 13 -45.49 -23.93 -12.52
N VAL A 14 -44.49 -23.81 -13.41
CA VAL A 14 -43.15 -24.29 -13.16
C VAL A 14 -42.48 -23.26 -12.25
N SER A 15 -42.42 -23.53 -10.94
CA SER A 15 -41.61 -22.77 -9.99
C SER A 15 -40.14 -23.06 -10.28
N VAL A 16 -39.46 -22.14 -10.95
CA VAL A 16 -38.00 -22.16 -11.03
C VAL A 16 -37.49 -21.78 -9.65
N ALA A 17 -37.16 -22.77 -8.85
CA ALA A 17 -36.41 -22.56 -7.62
C ALA A 17 -35.03 -22.03 -8.00
N SER A 18 -34.82 -20.72 -7.86
CA SER A 18 -33.49 -20.16 -7.87
C SER A 18 -32.71 -20.73 -6.68
N ALA A 19 -31.83 -21.67 -6.93
CA ALA A 19 -30.88 -22.11 -5.92
C ALA A 19 -30.09 -20.88 -5.49
N GLN A 20 -30.39 -20.33 -4.33
CA GLN A 20 -29.57 -19.34 -3.67
C GLN A 20 -28.24 -20.02 -3.33
N GLU A 21 -27.18 -19.74 -4.11
CA GLU A 21 -25.84 -20.18 -3.76
C GLU A 21 -25.55 -19.70 -2.34
N THR A 22 -25.34 -20.62 -1.42
CA THR A 22 -24.95 -20.29 -0.04
C THR A 22 -23.68 -19.46 -0.11
N PRO A 23 -23.63 -18.26 0.51
CA PRO A 23 -22.43 -17.43 0.48
C PRO A 23 -21.23 -18.22 1.03
N VAL A 24 -20.15 -18.26 0.26
CA VAL A 24 -18.93 -18.94 0.68
C VAL A 24 -18.40 -18.27 1.94
N GLN A 25 -18.21 -19.06 2.99
CA GLN A 25 -17.70 -18.58 4.26
C GLN A 25 -16.16 -18.47 4.20
N PRO A 26 -15.56 -17.37 4.69
CA PRO A 26 -14.11 -17.27 4.81
C PRO A 26 -13.58 -18.22 5.88
N LEU A 27 -12.35 -18.69 5.70
CA LEU A 27 -11.59 -19.41 6.73
C LEU A 27 -11.39 -18.54 7.97
N THR A 28 -11.10 -17.28 7.75
CA THR A 28 -10.96 -16.26 8.80
C THR A 28 -11.27 -14.88 8.26
N ARG A 29 -11.62 -13.99 9.18
CA ARG A 29 -11.86 -12.57 8.94
C ARG A 29 -10.95 -11.76 9.85
N ILE A 30 -10.13 -10.91 9.27
CA ILE A 30 -9.07 -10.18 9.97
C ILE A 30 -9.28 -8.68 9.78
N PRO A 31 -9.46 -7.91 10.84
CA PRO A 31 -9.43 -6.46 10.76
C PRO A 31 -8.01 -5.99 10.46
N PHE A 32 -7.89 -4.83 9.81
CA PHE A 32 -6.60 -4.17 9.62
C PHE A 32 -6.67 -2.70 9.98
N LEU A 33 -5.53 -2.14 10.38
CA LEU A 33 -5.35 -0.71 10.53
C LEU A 33 -4.89 -0.14 9.18
N SER A 34 -5.61 0.86 8.66
CA SER A 34 -5.19 1.59 7.44
C SER A 34 -4.33 2.79 7.82
N LEU A 35 -3.13 2.86 7.28
CA LEU A 35 -2.18 3.96 7.46
C LEU A 35 -2.21 4.92 6.26
N THR A 36 -1.40 5.97 6.32
CA THR A 36 -1.22 6.92 5.22
C THR A 36 -0.90 6.20 3.92
N GLY A 37 -1.53 6.61 2.82
CA GLY A 37 -1.40 5.96 1.51
C GLY A 37 -2.09 4.60 1.41
N GLY A 38 -2.93 4.23 2.39
CA GLY A 38 -3.69 2.99 2.41
C GLY A 38 -2.89 1.75 2.83
N VAL A 39 -1.66 1.89 3.30
CA VAL A 39 -0.86 0.77 3.81
C VAL A 39 -1.61 0.07 4.93
N MET A 40 -1.68 -1.26 4.87
CA MET A 40 -2.49 -2.08 5.77
C MET A 40 -1.62 -2.82 6.77
N ILE A 41 -1.96 -2.67 8.05
CA ILE A 41 -1.34 -3.42 9.15
C ILE A 41 -2.33 -4.48 9.62
N VAL A 42 -1.91 -5.73 9.59
CA VAL A 42 -2.63 -6.87 10.14
C VAL A 42 -1.92 -7.40 11.38
N THR A 43 -2.68 -7.99 12.29
CA THR A 43 -2.12 -8.63 13.48
C THR A 43 -2.02 -10.14 13.31
N ALA A 44 -0.92 -10.71 13.77
CA ALA A 44 -0.69 -12.15 13.77
C ALA A 44 0.09 -12.59 15.03
N GLN A 45 0.08 -13.89 15.32
CA GLN A 45 0.90 -14.50 16.36
C GLN A 45 1.94 -15.44 15.72
N MET A 46 3.08 -15.58 16.38
CA MET A 46 4.13 -16.53 15.99
C MET A 46 4.23 -17.64 17.05
N PRO A 47 3.45 -18.74 16.95
CA PRO A 47 3.53 -19.81 17.91
C PRO A 47 4.95 -20.39 18.09
N PRO A 48 5.39 -20.70 19.33
CA PRO A 48 4.60 -20.77 20.57
C PRO A 48 4.46 -19.45 21.34
N PHE A 49 4.92 -18.32 20.80
CA PHE A 49 4.86 -17.03 21.48
C PHE A 49 3.41 -16.51 21.49
N PRO A 50 2.91 -16.03 22.64
CA PRO A 50 1.53 -15.52 22.76
C PRO A 50 1.36 -14.08 22.26
N ASP A 51 2.46 -13.41 21.93
CA ASP A 51 2.48 -12.00 21.57
C ASP A 51 1.73 -11.73 20.27
N THR A 52 0.98 -10.63 20.25
CA THR A 52 0.36 -10.13 19.05
C THR A 52 1.33 -9.19 18.32
N LEU A 53 1.74 -9.57 17.13
CA LEU A 53 2.69 -8.87 16.30
C LEU A 53 1.96 -8.12 15.15
N GLN A 54 2.53 -6.99 14.71
CA GLN A 54 1.96 -6.13 13.67
C GLN A 54 2.74 -6.25 12.36
N PHE A 55 2.07 -6.66 11.30
CA PHE A 55 2.69 -6.89 10.00
C PHE A 55 2.11 -5.99 8.92
N ILE A 56 2.95 -5.42 8.07
CA ILE A 56 2.51 -4.81 6.81
C ILE A 56 2.06 -5.92 5.86
N PHE A 57 0.87 -5.77 5.28
CA PHE A 57 0.37 -6.62 4.20
C PHE A 57 0.91 -6.09 2.87
N ASP A 58 1.77 -6.87 2.19
CA ASP A 58 2.59 -6.37 1.08
C ASP A 58 2.69 -7.37 -0.08
N THR A 59 2.07 -7.02 -1.22
CA THR A 59 2.19 -7.81 -2.45
C THR A 59 3.47 -7.54 -3.23
N GLY A 60 4.18 -6.45 -2.91
CA GLY A 60 5.51 -6.13 -3.43
C GLY A 60 6.65 -6.92 -2.77
N SER A 61 6.35 -7.70 -1.72
CA SER A 61 7.33 -8.55 -1.04
C SER A 61 7.25 -10.00 -1.52
N SER A 62 8.38 -10.54 -1.99
CA SER A 62 8.48 -11.95 -2.44
C SER A 62 8.56 -12.96 -1.29
N GLY A 63 8.72 -12.51 -0.06
CA GLY A 63 8.92 -13.33 1.12
C GLY A 63 8.00 -12.98 2.29
N ILE A 64 8.42 -13.36 3.46
CA ILE A 64 7.90 -12.95 4.74
C ILE A 64 9.07 -12.50 5.61
N SER A 65 8.88 -11.51 6.45
CA SER A 65 9.98 -10.96 7.25
C SER A 65 9.59 -10.70 8.69
N LEU A 66 10.59 -10.56 9.54
CA LEU A 66 10.48 -10.20 10.93
C LEU A 66 11.40 -9.02 11.25
N ASP A 67 10.97 -8.13 12.11
CA ASP A 67 11.83 -7.06 12.62
C ASP A 67 12.94 -7.61 13.52
N SER A 68 14.12 -7.02 13.43
CA SER A 68 15.30 -7.46 14.18
C SER A 68 15.12 -7.33 15.69
N SER A 69 14.48 -6.26 16.17
CA SER A 69 14.19 -6.07 17.59
C SER A 69 13.12 -7.06 18.08
N THR A 70 12.15 -7.38 17.22
CA THR A 70 11.12 -8.40 17.51
C THR A 70 11.76 -9.80 17.56
N ALA A 71 12.65 -10.12 16.61
CA ALA A 71 13.38 -11.40 16.66
C ALA A 71 14.20 -11.55 17.95
N ALA A 72 14.90 -10.49 18.36
CA ALA A 72 15.66 -10.47 19.61
C ALA A 72 14.75 -10.61 20.85
N TYR A 73 13.62 -9.87 20.89
CA TYR A 73 12.63 -9.95 21.96
C TYR A 73 12.07 -11.37 22.15
N LEU A 74 11.77 -12.06 21.04
CA LEU A 74 11.29 -13.44 21.04
C LEU A 74 12.41 -14.48 21.27
N GLY A 75 13.65 -14.06 21.51
CA GLY A 75 14.78 -14.96 21.74
C GLY A 75 15.15 -15.82 20.54
N LEU A 76 14.76 -15.42 19.34
CA LEU A 76 15.08 -16.12 18.11
C LEU A 76 16.55 -15.92 17.73
N GLN A 77 17.14 -16.91 17.06
CA GLN A 77 18.53 -16.88 16.62
C GLN A 77 18.59 -16.84 15.08
N PRO A 78 18.64 -15.66 14.46
CA PRO A 78 18.74 -15.55 13.01
C PRO A 78 20.08 -16.02 12.49
N VAL A 79 20.07 -16.76 11.37
CA VAL A 79 21.27 -17.33 10.75
C VAL A 79 21.47 -16.76 9.36
N TYR A 80 22.70 -16.34 9.03
CA TYR A 80 23.03 -15.89 7.68
C TYR A 80 23.16 -17.10 6.74
N SER A 81 22.36 -17.09 5.66
CA SER A 81 22.34 -18.14 4.64
C SER A 81 22.97 -17.72 3.31
N GLY A 82 23.58 -16.54 3.27
CA GLY A 82 24.16 -15.96 2.06
C GLY A 82 23.16 -15.30 1.11
N TYR A 83 21.86 -15.43 1.35
CA TYR A 83 20.84 -14.75 0.56
C TYR A 83 20.82 -13.25 0.80
N ALA A 84 20.57 -12.51 -0.28
CA ALA A 84 20.35 -11.08 -0.24
C ALA A 84 18.91 -10.75 -0.64
N ILE A 85 18.32 -9.77 0.02
CA ILE A 85 17.06 -9.16 -0.37
C ILE A 85 17.34 -7.87 -1.13
N ARG A 86 16.43 -7.53 -2.04
CA ARG A 86 16.47 -6.29 -2.82
C ARG A 86 15.25 -5.45 -2.47
N GLY A 87 15.46 -4.20 -2.14
CA GLY A 87 14.43 -3.21 -1.91
C GLY A 87 14.77 -1.89 -2.60
N VAL A 88 13.83 -0.94 -2.61
CA VAL A 88 14.01 0.36 -3.29
C VAL A 88 15.22 1.14 -2.79
N GLY A 89 15.60 1.01 -1.53
CA GLY A 89 16.76 1.66 -0.92
C GLY A 89 18.04 0.82 -0.97
N GLY A 90 18.07 -0.37 -1.59
CA GLY A 90 19.32 -1.13 -1.70
C GLY A 90 19.19 -2.66 -1.72
N ILE A 91 20.36 -3.28 -1.79
CA ILE A 91 20.53 -4.74 -1.65
C ILE A 91 21.21 -5.02 -0.31
N ARG A 92 20.62 -5.92 0.48
CA ARG A 92 21.15 -6.28 1.80
C ARG A 92 21.22 -7.79 1.98
N LYS A 93 22.35 -8.29 2.49
CA LYS A 93 22.43 -9.64 3.02
C LYS A 93 21.73 -9.66 4.38
N VAL A 94 20.79 -10.56 4.55
CA VAL A 94 19.96 -10.65 5.75
C VAL A 94 20.02 -12.05 6.34
N PRO A 95 19.95 -12.17 7.67
CA PRO A 95 19.81 -13.48 8.31
C PRO A 95 18.36 -13.95 8.23
N PHE A 96 18.14 -15.25 8.47
CA PHE A 96 16.85 -15.92 8.43
C PHE A 96 16.54 -16.63 9.74
N VAL A 97 15.27 -16.68 10.09
CA VAL A 97 14.69 -17.55 11.10
C VAL A 97 13.80 -18.54 10.36
N ASN A 98 14.22 -19.79 10.28
CA ASN A 98 13.60 -20.80 9.42
C ASN A 98 12.55 -21.63 10.15
N GLY A 99 11.61 -22.21 9.37
CA GLY A 99 10.67 -23.22 9.82
C GLY A 99 9.69 -22.75 10.88
N ARG A 100 9.31 -21.47 10.89
CA ARG A 100 8.38 -20.90 11.88
C ARG A 100 6.94 -20.98 11.39
N SER A 101 6.02 -20.87 12.37
CA SER A 101 4.59 -20.79 12.11
C SER A 101 4.11 -19.36 12.29
N LEU A 102 3.11 -18.97 11.50
CA LEU A 102 2.36 -17.72 11.70
C LEU A 102 0.88 -18.04 11.78
N GLN A 103 0.19 -17.44 12.76
CA GLN A 103 -1.24 -17.58 12.95
C GLN A 103 -1.95 -16.24 12.76
N LEU A 104 -2.89 -16.19 11.82
CA LEU A 104 -3.76 -15.05 11.53
C LEU A 104 -5.22 -15.47 11.76
N GLY A 105 -5.81 -15.03 12.88
CA GLY A 105 -7.12 -15.51 13.28
C GLY A 105 -7.15 -17.03 13.40
N SER A 106 -8.03 -17.70 12.66
CA SER A 106 -8.11 -19.17 12.61
C SER A 106 -7.16 -19.86 11.63
N ILE A 107 -6.45 -19.08 10.79
CA ILE A 107 -5.47 -19.62 9.84
C ILE A 107 -4.12 -19.80 10.53
N ARG A 108 -3.55 -21.00 10.42
CA ARG A 108 -2.17 -21.29 10.77
C ARG A 108 -1.39 -21.71 9.52
N ALA A 109 -0.28 -21.03 9.28
CA ALA A 109 0.67 -21.37 8.23
C ALA A 109 2.00 -21.77 8.87
N ASP A 110 2.43 -22.99 8.58
CA ASP A 110 3.66 -23.57 9.10
C ASP A 110 4.77 -23.53 8.04
N SER A 111 6.01 -23.81 8.48
CA SER A 111 7.20 -23.90 7.64
C SER A 111 7.48 -22.62 6.84
N LEU A 112 7.41 -21.49 7.52
CA LEU A 112 7.75 -20.19 6.97
C LEU A 112 9.18 -19.79 7.34
N ASP A 113 9.94 -19.30 6.36
CA ASP A 113 11.29 -18.79 6.55
C ASP A 113 11.25 -17.26 6.51
N PHE A 114 11.46 -16.66 7.67
CA PHE A 114 11.43 -15.22 7.86
C PHE A 114 12.81 -14.63 7.65
N HIS A 115 12.97 -13.72 6.71
CA HIS A 115 14.18 -12.88 6.69
C HIS A 115 14.06 -11.78 7.74
N VAL A 116 15.18 -11.46 8.39
CA VAL A 116 15.19 -10.51 9.50
C VAL A 116 15.78 -9.19 9.03
N ASN A 117 15.03 -8.10 9.22
CA ASN A 117 15.43 -6.74 8.89
C ASN A 117 15.17 -5.78 10.04
N ASP A 118 15.82 -4.63 10.00
CA ASP A 118 15.50 -3.51 10.86
C ASP A 118 14.37 -2.67 10.24
N TYR A 119 13.22 -2.62 10.92
CA TYR A 119 12.05 -1.81 10.54
C TYR A 119 11.82 -0.60 11.46
N SER A 120 12.83 -0.19 12.22
CA SER A 120 12.76 0.99 13.11
C SER A 120 12.38 2.27 12.36
N VAL A 121 12.89 2.43 11.13
CA VAL A 121 12.53 3.58 10.27
C VAL A 121 11.07 3.52 9.85
N LEU A 122 10.56 2.36 9.41
CA LEU A 122 9.14 2.21 9.05
C LEU A 122 8.23 2.44 10.27
N THR A 123 8.61 1.93 11.44
CA THR A 123 7.95 2.21 12.72
C THR A 123 7.88 3.72 12.98
N SER A 124 8.98 4.43 12.77
CA SER A 124 9.04 5.88 12.96
C SER A 124 8.18 6.65 11.94
N VAL A 125 8.19 6.23 10.69
CA VAL A 125 7.41 6.83 9.59
C VAL A 125 5.92 6.68 9.78
N TYR A 126 5.48 5.48 10.20
CA TYR A 126 4.06 5.19 10.38
C TYR A 126 3.55 5.52 11.78
N GLY A 127 4.43 5.67 12.76
CA GLY A 127 4.06 5.93 14.15
C GLY A 127 3.41 4.75 14.85
N VAL A 128 3.53 3.56 14.27
CA VAL A 128 3.06 2.29 14.84
C VAL A 128 4.18 1.25 14.71
N ARG A 129 4.29 0.36 15.68
CA ARG A 129 5.29 -0.70 15.64
C ARG A 129 5.08 -1.59 14.43
N ILE A 130 6.15 -1.89 13.71
CA ILE A 130 6.17 -2.81 12.59
C ILE A 130 7.04 -4.00 12.98
N ASP A 131 6.42 -5.14 13.23
CA ASP A 131 7.09 -6.38 13.62
C ASP A 131 7.54 -7.21 12.41
N GLY A 132 7.01 -6.90 11.21
CA GLY A 132 7.41 -7.58 9.99
C GLY A 132 6.56 -7.24 8.78
N ILE A 133 6.76 -7.99 7.71
CA ILE A 133 6.02 -7.87 6.45
C ILE A 133 5.52 -9.23 6.04
N ILE A 134 4.23 -9.32 5.66
CA ILE A 134 3.61 -10.52 5.09
C ILE A 134 3.54 -10.32 3.58
N GLY A 135 4.28 -11.17 2.84
CA GLY A 135 4.29 -11.17 1.38
C GLY A 135 3.98 -12.54 0.78
N TYR A 136 4.51 -12.79 -0.43
CA TYR A 136 4.20 -13.93 -1.27
C TYR A 136 4.25 -15.28 -0.54
N SER A 137 5.21 -15.50 0.35
CA SER A 137 5.38 -16.80 1.05
C SER A 137 4.12 -17.27 1.78
N LEU A 138 3.29 -16.31 2.25
CA LEU A 138 1.99 -16.60 2.86
C LEU A 138 0.85 -16.35 1.88
N LEU A 139 0.84 -15.20 1.19
CA LEU A 139 -0.28 -14.75 0.36
C LEU A 139 -0.59 -15.73 -0.78
N SER A 140 0.44 -16.40 -1.32
CA SER A 140 0.32 -17.36 -2.43
C SER A 140 -0.58 -18.57 -2.13
N ARG A 141 -0.92 -18.80 -0.88
CA ARG A 141 -1.69 -19.98 -0.42
C ARG A 141 -3.20 -19.72 -0.40
N TYR A 142 -3.65 -18.46 -0.56
CA TYR A 142 -5.02 -18.06 -0.26
C TYR A 142 -5.65 -17.19 -1.35
N VAL A 143 -6.98 -17.12 -1.30
CA VAL A 143 -7.77 -16.07 -1.94
C VAL A 143 -8.14 -15.06 -0.85
N ILE A 144 -7.86 -13.77 -1.06
CA ILE A 144 -8.02 -12.74 -0.05
C ILE A 144 -8.90 -11.64 -0.60
N ARG A 145 -10.04 -11.37 0.04
CA ARG A 145 -10.89 -10.22 -0.23
C ARG A 145 -10.58 -9.12 0.75
N ILE A 146 -10.19 -7.96 0.24
CA ILE A 146 -9.80 -6.78 1.01
C ILE A 146 -10.89 -5.74 0.86
N ASP A 147 -11.50 -5.36 1.96
CA ASP A 147 -12.51 -4.32 2.03
C ASP A 147 -11.96 -3.11 2.79
N GLN A 148 -11.65 -2.05 2.05
CA GLN A 148 -11.09 -0.82 2.61
C GLN A 148 -12.14 0.01 3.38
N GLU A 149 -13.42 -0.15 3.07
CA GLU A 149 -14.49 0.57 3.77
C GLU A 149 -14.73 0.01 5.16
N LEU A 150 -14.71 -1.31 5.28
CA LEU A 150 -14.86 -2.04 6.53
C LEU A 150 -13.53 -2.24 7.27
N GLN A 151 -12.40 -1.91 6.63
CA GLN A 151 -11.04 -2.18 7.13
C GLN A 151 -10.87 -3.67 7.54
N GLN A 152 -11.24 -4.57 6.61
CA GLN A 152 -11.34 -5.99 6.89
C GLN A 152 -10.84 -6.82 5.71
N MET A 153 -10.19 -7.92 6.01
CA MET A 153 -9.78 -8.95 5.04
C MET A 153 -10.49 -10.26 5.34
N ASP A 154 -11.15 -10.83 4.35
CA ASP A 154 -11.66 -12.19 4.38
C ASP A 154 -10.70 -13.12 3.63
N TRP A 155 -10.26 -14.17 4.29
CA TRP A 155 -9.31 -15.14 3.75
C TRP A 155 -10.03 -16.44 3.43
N PHE A 156 -9.83 -16.94 2.23
CA PHE A 156 -10.49 -18.15 1.70
C PHE A 156 -9.46 -19.19 1.25
N ALA A 157 -9.86 -20.44 1.22
CA ALA A 157 -9.06 -21.52 0.64
C ALA A 157 -8.79 -21.28 -0.87
N ALA A 158 -7.70 -21.84 -1.37
CA ALA A 158 -7.43 -21.89 -2.80
C ALA A 158 -8.57 -22.58 -3.56
N GLY A 159 -8.87 -22.11 -4.77
CA GLY A 159 -9.90 -22.70 -5.63
C GLY A 159 -11.34 -22.22 -5.35
N VAL A 160 -11.55 -21.44 -4.29
CA VAL A 160 -12.89 -20.92 -3.97
C VAL A 160 -13.22 -19.73 -4.88
N ASN A 161 -14.42 -19.72 -5.45
CA ASN A 161 -14.94 -18.62 -6.25
C ASN A 161 -15.67 -17.61 -5.35
N VAL A 162 -15.07 -16.44 -5.15
CA VAL A 162 -15.60 -15.34 -4.34
C VAL A 162 -15.83 -14.06 -5.15
N TYR A 163 -15.75 -14.14 -6.47
CA TYR A 163 -15.87 -12.97 -7.33
C TYR A 163 -17.32 -12.47 -7.41
N PRO A 164 -17.57 -11.18 -7.19
CA PRO A 164 -18.87 -10.59 -7.42
C PRO A 164 -19.17 -10.53 -8.94
N ARG A 165 -20.45 -10.44 -9.29
CA ARG A 165 -20.86 -10.33 -10.70
C ARG A 165 -20.39 -9.06 -11.40
N ARG A 166 -20.14 -7.99 -10.62
CA ARG A 166 -19.65 -6.69 -11.12
C ARG A 166 -18.16 -6.55 -10.83
N GLY A 167 -17.52 -5.56 -11.48
CA GLY A 167 -16.11 -5.26 -11.31
C GLY A 167 -15.28 -5.75 -12.50
N TYR A 168 -13.98 -5.63 -12.38
CA TYR A 168 -13.02 -6.02 -13.40
C TYR A 168 -12.06 -7.07 -12.86
N ARG A 169 -12.11 -8.27 -13.43
CA ARG A 169 -11.17 -9.35 -13.14
C ARG A 169 -10.04 -9.30 -14.15
N MET A 170 -8.83 -9.12 -13.66
CA MET A 170 -7.62 -9.06 -14.46
C MET A 170 -6.70 -10.25 -14.16
N LYS A 171 -6.05 -10.76 -15.19
CA LYS A 171 -4.96 -11.71 -15.04
C LYS A 171 -3.70 -10.99 -14.59
N LEU A 172 -2.96 -11.61 -13.68
CA LEU A 172 -1.67 -11.15 -13.21
C LEU A 172 -0.58 -11.94 -13.92
N GLU A 173 0.41 -11.21 -14.41
CA GLU A 173 1.65 -11.81 -14.85
C GLU A 173 2.58 -11.86 -13.65
N MET A 174 2.97 -13.04 -13.20
CA MET A 174 3.76 -13.19 -11.98
C MET A 174 4.58 -14.46 -11.95
N ASP A 175 5.77 -14.35 -11.42
CA ASP A 175 6.52 -15.44 -10.81
C ASP A 175 6.23 -15.46 -9.29
N LYS A 176 6.74 -14.48 -8.54
CA LYS A 176 6.41 -14.24 -7.12
C LYS A 176 5.65 -12.92 -6.92
N LEU A 177 6.04 -11.88 -7.64
CA LEU A 177 5.45 -10.55 -7.53
C LEU A 177 4.40 -10.35 -8.62
N PRO A 178 3.20 -9.85 -8.28
CA PRO A 178 2.13 -9.65 -9.23
C PRO A 178 2.36 -8.41 -10.09
N SER A 179 2.24 -8.54 -11.40
CA SER A 179 2.28 -7.43 -12.33
C SER A 179 1.09 -7.45 -13.30
N HIS A 180 0.75 -6.28 -13.82
CA HIS A 180 -0.32 -6.12 -14.79
C HIS A 180 -0.04 -4.96 -15.73
N THR A 181 -0.54 -5.05 -16.96
CA THR A 181 -0.41 -4.00 -17.96
C THR A 181 -1.51 -2.95 -17.77
N ALA A 182 -1.10 -1.69 -17.62
CA ALA A 182 -2.00 -0.54 -17.56
C ALA A 182 -1.66 0.46 -18.68
N TYR A 183 -2.67 1.22 -19.11
CA TYR A 183 -2.47 2.30 -20.07
C TYR A 183 -2.14 3.59 -19.32
N VAL A 184 -1.05 4.22 -19.67
CA VAL A 184 -0.59 5.52 -19.16
C VAL A 184 -0.54 6.55 -20.28
N GLN A 185 -0.86 7.80 -19.96
CA GLN A 185 -0.88 8.89 -20.94
C GLN A 185 -0.46 10.22 -20.30
N ASP A 186 0.46 10.88 -20.95
CA ASP A 186 0.80 12.28 -20.70
C ASP A 186 1.05 13.00 -22.04
N LEU A 187 2.30 13.21 -22.46
CA LEU A 187 2.61 13.67 -23.82
C LEU A 187 2.27 12.59 -24.86
N ARG A 188 2.53 11.36 -24.52
CA ARG A 188 2.21 10.15 -25.29
C ARG A 188 1.33 9.23 -24.48
N GLY A 189 0.73 8.25 -25.14
CA GLY A 189 -0.05 7.21 -24.50
C GLY A 189 0.51 5.85 -24.89
N GLU A 190 0.71 4.98 -23.89
CA GLU A 190 1.23 3.63 -24.12
C GLU A 190 0.73 2.62 -23.10
N GLN A 191 0.80 1.34 -23.45
CA GLN A 191 0.59 0.23 -22.55
C GLN A 191 1.91 -0.11 -21.87
N SER A 192 1.93 -0.18 -20.55
CA SER A 192 3.14 -0.50 -19.80
C SER A 192 2.83 -1.43 -18.63
N ARG A 193 3.77 -2.29 -18.31
CA ARG A 193 3.63 -3.25 -17.21
C ARG A 193 4.07 -2.61 -15.91
N PHE A 194 3.27 -2.83 -14.86
CA PHE A 194 3.50 -2.33 -13.50
C PHE A 194 3.42 -3.46 -12.50
N LEU A 195 4.31 -3.44 -11.52
CA LEU A 195 4.14 -4.19 -10.30
C LEU A 195 2.87 -3.72 -9.57
N ILE A 196 2.10 -4.63 -9.00
CA ILE A 196 0.92 -4.33 -8.18
C ILE A 196 1.33 -4.47 -6.72
N ASP A 197 1.39 -3.33 -6.02
CA ASP A 197 2.00 -3.25 -4.71
C ASP A 197 1.06 -2.65 -3.66
N LEU A 198 0.43 -3.52 -2.86
CA LEU A 198 -0.47 -3.12 -1.77
C LEU A 198 0.28 -2.67 -0.50
N GLY A 199 1.60 -2.87 -0.44
CA GLY A 199 2.49 -2.37 0.62
C GLY A 199 3.00 -0.95 0.37
N ALA A 200 2.94 -0.45 -0.87
CA ALA A 200 3.41 0.88 -1.23
C ALA A 200 2.34 1.96 -1.05
N GLY A 201 2.53 2.86 -0.11
CA GLY A 201 1.60 3.94 0.24
C GLY A 201 1.63 5.14 -0.73
N LEU A 202 1.59 4.89 -2.04
CA LEU A 202 1.59 5.89 -3.11
C LEU A 202 0.67 5.46 -4.26
N ASN A 203 0.40 6.38 -5.22
CA ASN A 203 -0.43 6.04 -6.38
C ASN A 203 0.38 5.29 -7.45
N LEU A 204 1.43 5.93 -7.96
CA LEU A 204 2.32 5.39 -8.99
C LEU A 204 3.77 5.76 -8.67
N LEU A 205 4.67 4.82 -8.84
CA LEU A 205 6.11 5.02 -8.83
C LEU A 205 6.68 4.58 -10.17
N PHE A 206 7.35 5.48 -10.87
CA PHE A 206 8.04 5.19 -12.12
C PHE A 206 9.55 5.11 -11.91
N SER A 207 10.20 4.18 -12.61
CA SER A 207 11.65 4.27 -12.75
C SER A 207 12.02 5.45 -13.65
N ARG A 208 13.05 6.21 -13.29
CA ARG A 208 13.54 7.31 -14.12
C ARG A 208 13.98 6.83 -15.50
N ARG A 209 14.59 5.65 -15.59
CA ARG A 209 14.99 5.03 -16.85
C ARG A 209 13.81 4.86 -17.80
N TYR A 210 12.68 4.36 -17.29
CA TYR A 210 11.46 4.23 -18.07
C TYR A 210 10.95 5.61 -18.56
N VAL A 211 10.86 6.59 -17.67
CA VAL A 211 10.38 7.94 -18.02
C VAL A 211 11.24 8.57 -19.12
N GLN A 212 12.57 8.41 -19.04
CA GLN A 212 13.50 8.94 -20.05
C GLN A 212 13.38 8.21 -21.38
N SER A 213 13.34 6.87 -21.37
CA SER A 213 13.31 6.07 -22.60
C SER A 213 11.99 6.17 -23.35
N SER A 214 10.87 6.23 -22.64
CA SER A 214 9.53 6.31 -23.23
C SER A 214 9.19 7.70 -23.76
N GLY A 215 9.79 8.75 -23.21
CA GLY A 215 9.39 10.12 -23.49
C GLY A 215 7.94 10.41 -23.11
N LEU A 216 7.42 9.67 -22.10
CA LEU A 216 6.03 9.76 -21.66
C LEU A 216 5.70 11.12 -21.06
N LEU A 217 6.57 11.66 -20.22
CA LEU A 217 6.32 12.86 -19.43
C LEU A 217 6.93 14.10 -20.09
N ASP A 218 6.26 15.22 -19.89
CA ASP A 218 6.77 16.55 -20.23
C ASP A 218 7.96 16.91 -19.31
N ASN A 219 9.14 17.11 -19.89
CA ASN A 219 10.35 17.46 -19.18
C ASN A 219 10.34 18.88 -18.60
N THR A 220 9.46 19.76 -19.12
CA THR A 220 9.30 21.15 -18.63
C THR A 220 8.39 21.22 -17.42
N ARG A 221 7.67 20.14 -17.10
CA ARG A 221 6.76 20.09 -15.98
C ARG A 221 7.51 20.20 -14.65
N LYS A 222 7.00 21.05 -13.75
CA LYS A 222 7.55 21.20 -12.41
C LYS A 222 7.51 19.90 -11.65
N ARG A 223 8.62 19.59 -11.00
CA ARG A 223 8.79 18.43 -10.15
C ARG A 223 9.20 18.88 -8.75
N TRP A 224 8.75 18.15 -7.76
CA TRP A 224 8.91 18.47 -6.35
C TRP A 224 9.68 17.34 -5.67
N ILE A 225 10.72 17.66 -4.93
CA ILE A 225 11.51 16.65 -4.24
C ILE A 225 10.77 16.13 -3.02
N LYS A 226 10.67 14.83 -2.91
CA LYS A 226 10.03 14.10 -1.80
C LYS A 226 10.90 12.93 -1.38
N SER A 227 10.90 12.56 -0.10
CA SER A 227 11.50 11.30 0.33
C SER A 227 10.47 10.18 0.40
N GLY A 228 10.96 8.95 0.28
CA GLY A 228 10.25 7.74 0.59
C GLY A 228 11.15 6.79 1.37
N GLU A 229 10.54 5.92 2.15
CA GLU A 229 11.25 4.91 2.92
C GLU A 229 10.80 3.52 2.44
N GLY A 230 11.75 2.61 2.33
CA GLY A 230 11.47 1.23 1.95
C GLY A 230 12.54 0.28 2.45
N ILE A 231 12.40 -0.99 2.08
CA ILE A 231 13.46 -1.98 2.36
C ILE A 231 14.74 -1.50 1.70
N GLY A 232 15.81 -1.40 2.49
CA GLY A 232 17.09 -0.87 2.03
C GLY A 232 17.38 0.56 2.49
N GLY A 233 16.37 1.35 2.87
CA GLY A 233 16.53 2.69 3.42
C GLY A 233 15.72 3.76 2.69
N ARG A 234 16.14 4.99 2.92
CA ARG A 234 15.54 6.19 2.32
C ARG A 234 15.91 6.33 0.85
N ILE A 235 14.94 6.73 0.06
CA ILE A 235 15.12 7.17 -1.33
C ILE A 235 14.59 8.58 -1.50
N GLU A 236 15.17 9.32 -2.45
CA GLU A 236 14.62 10.58 -2.91
C GLU A 236 13.84 10.36 -4.20
N MET A 237 12.71 11.02 -4.32
CA MET A 237 11.79 10.90 -5.45
C MET A 237 11.38 12.28 -5.95
N GLU A 238 11.08 12.37 -7.22
CA GLU A 238 10.42 13.53 -7.82
C GLU A 238 8.91 13.30 -7.88
N LEU A 239 8.14 14.18 -7.27
CA LEU A 239 6.68 14.19 -7.28
C LEU A 239 6.18 15.12 -8.40
N THR A 240 5.25 14.64 -9.23
CA THR A 240 4.53 15.42 -10.24
C THR A 240 3.16 14.80 -10.52
N THR A 241 2.47 15.21 -11.59
CA THR A 241 1.20 14.62 -12.00
C THR A 241 1.29 14.07 -13.42
N MET A 242 0.50 13.06 -13.74
CA MET A 242 0.32 12.48 -15.08
C MET A 242 -1.14 12.67 -15.52
N ARG A 243 -1.37 12.94 -16.82
CA ARG A 243 -2.72 13.23 -17.32
C ARG A 243 -3.71 12.11 -17.10
N GLN A 244 -3.31 10.84 -17.35
CA GLN A 244 -4.23 9.72 -17.27
C GLN A 244 -3.53 8.40 -16.96
N LEU A 245 -4.21 7.60 -16.14
CA LEU A 245 -3.99 6.17 -15.93
C LEU A 245 -5.29 5.42 -16.24
N ARG A 246 -5.21 4.25 -16.89
CA ARG A 246 -6.35 3.35 -17.08
C ARG A 246 -5.94 1.92 -16.73
N ILE A 247 -6.72 1.32 -15.82
CA ILE A 247 -6.59 -0.08 -15.43
C ILE A 247 -7.90 -0.77 -15.86
N GLY A 248 -7.85 -1.61 -16.88
CA GLY A 248 -9.05 -2.17 -17.49
C GLY A 248 -10.07 -1.09 -17.88
N PRO A 249 -11.31 -1.13 -17.38
CA PRO A 249 -12.34 -0.14 -17.68
C PRO A 249 -12.19 1.16 -16.86
N TYR A 250 -11.36 1.17 -15.81
CA TYR A 250 -11.27 2.29 -14.88
C TYR A 250 -10.26 3.32 -15.32
N ARG A 251 -10.69 4.59 -15.30
CA ARG A 251 -9.90 5.73 -15.77
C ARG A 251 -9.71 6.75 -14.65
N PHE A 252 -8.45 7.08 -14.39
CA PHE A 252 -8.04 8.14 -13.46
C PHE A 252 -7.38 9.29 -14.22
N ARG A 253 -7.65 10.52 -13.81
CA ARG A 253 -7.08 11.72 -14.43
C ARG A 253 -6.25 12.51 -13.43
N GLN A 254 -5.21 13.18 -13.92
CA GLN A 254 -4.32 14.02 -13.10
C GLN A 254 -3.75 13.24 -11.91
N VAL A 255 -3.25 12.04 -12.17
CA VAL A 255 -2.76 11.13 -11.12
C VAL A 255 -1.42 11.65 -10.59
N PRO A 256 -1.26 11.83 -9.26
CA PRO A 256 0.06 12.09 -8.67
C PRO A 256 0.97 10.89 -8.90
N ILE A 257 2.18 11.17 -9.35
CA ILE A 257 3.19 10.15 -9.64
C ILE A 257 4.49 10.51 -8.96
N ASN A 258 5.25 9.49 -8.59
CA ASN A 258 6.60 9.62 -8.09
C ASN A 258 7.57 9.03 -9.13
N ILE A 259 8.74 9.63 -9.28
CA ILE A 259 9.82 9.18 -10.17
C ILE A 259 11.05 8.98 -9.30
N PHE A 260 11.69 7.82 -9.38
CA PHE A 260 12.88 7.51 -8.58
C PHE A 260 14.00 6.91 -9.44
N ASP A 261 15.22 6.99 -8.94
CA ASP A 261 16.36 6.33 -9.54
C ASP A 261 16.39 4.88 -9.07
N ASP A 262 16.02 3.96 -9.97
CA ASP A 262 15.96 2.53 -9.69
C ASP A 262 17.33 1.87 -9.87
N ASP A 263 18.30 2.28 -9.07
CA ASP A 263 19.71 1.84 -9.17
C ASP A 263 19.87 0.34 -8.91
N PHE A 264 18.92 -0.25 -8.18
CA PHE A 264 18.94 -1.66 -7.81
C PHE A 264 18.00 -2.51 -8.66
N ASN A 265 17.37 -1.91 -9.67
CA ASN A 265 16.41 -2.58 -10.57
C ASN A 265 15.28 -3.32 -9.84
N VAL A 266 14.69 -2.66 -8.84
CA VAL A 266 13.61 -3.21 -8.03
C VAL A 266 12.32 -3.34 -8.84
N THR A 267 12.04 -2.37 -9.71
CA THR A 267 10.91 -2.42 -10.64
C THR A 267 11.20 -3.25 -11.88
N ASN A 268 12.36 -3.94 -11.93
CA ASN A 268 12.75 -4.83 -13.02
C ASN A 268 12.65 -4.20 -14.42
N TYR A 269 13.10 -2.93 -14.56
CA TYR A 269 13.18 -2.27 -15.87
C TYR A 269 14.15 -3.05 -16.80
N PRO A 270 13.86 -3.26 -18.09
CA PRO A 270 12.75 -2.68 -18.86
C PRO A 270 11.43 -3.47 -18.80
N GLU A 271 11.37 -4.57 -18.08
CA GLU A 271 10.16 -5.40 -17.95
C GLU A 271 8.97 -4.63 -17.38
N TRP A 272 9.21 -3.83 -16.33
CA TRP A 272 8.21 -3.02 -15.67
C TRP A 272 8.55 -1.53 -15.76
N ALA A 273 7.52 -0.70 -15.98
CA ALA A 273 7.65 0.75 -15.97
C ALA A 273 7.84 1.31 -14.55
N GLY A 274 7.34 0.57 -13.56
CA GLY A 274 7.30 0.98 -12.17
C GLY A 274 6.32 0.14 -11.37
N LEU A 275 5.64 0.76 -10.39
CA LEU A 275 4.59 0.08 -9.62
C LEU A 275 3.32 0.94 -9.49
N ILE A 276 2.18 0.25 -9.30
CA ILE A 276 0.89 0.81 -8.88
C ILE A 276 0.72 0.48 -7.41
N GLY A 277 0.66 1.53 -6.59
CA GLY A 277 0.59 1.40 -5.13
C GLY A 277 -0.81 1.48 -4.55
N ASN A 278 -0.87 1.32 -3.23
CA ASN A 278 -2.14 1.14 -2.53
C ASN A 278 -2.94 2.45 -2.35
N ASP A 279 -2.33 3.62 -2.43
CA ASP A 279 -3.12 4.87 -2.44
C ASP A 279 -4.06 4.98 -3.65
N LEU A 280 -3.72 4.29 -4.77
CA LEU A 280 -4.62 4.08 -5.89
C LEU A 280 -5.55 2.89 -5.66
N LEU A 281 -5.02 1.74 -5.24
CA LEU A 281 -5.75 0.47 -5.17
C LEU A 281 -6.78 0.45 -4.04
N ARG A 282 -6.60 1.22 -2.96
CA ARG A 282 -7.59 1.38 -1.86
C ARG A 282 -8.95 1.94 -2.32
N ARG A 283 -9.03 2.45 -3.54
CA ARG A 283 -10.26 2.93 -4.20
C ARG A 283 -11.17 1.80 -4.68
N PHE A 284 -10.73 0.57 -4.43
CA PHE A 284 -11.45 -0.66 -4.80
C PHE A 284 -11.59 -1.58 -3.58
N GLN A 285 -12.66 -2.36 -3.59
CA GLN A 285 -12.63 -3.66 -2.96
C GLN A 285 -11.78 -4.56 -3.85
N VAL A 286 -10.74 -5.16 -3.29
CA VAL A 286 -9.78 -5.99 -4.01
C VAL A 286 -9.99 -7.46 -3.65
N ILE A 287 -10.07 -8.33 -4.65
CA ILE A 287 -9.92 -9.77 -4.42
C ILE A 287 -8.62 -10.20 -5.07
N LEU A 288 -7.70 -10.67 -4.24
CA LEU A 288 -6.40 -11.16 -4.64
C LEU A 288 -6.42 -12.68 -4.64
N ASN A 289 -6.29 -13.29 -5.80
CA ASN A 289 -6.29 -14.75 -5.97
C ASN A 289 -4.93 -15.18 -6.55
N TYR A 290 -3.95 -15.37 -5.68
CA TYR A 290 -2.61 -15.80 -6.08
C TYR A 290 -2.60 -17.17 -6.76
N PRO A 291 -3.32 -18.20 -6.22
CA PRO A 291 -3.35 -19.51 -6.87
C PRO A 291 -3.83 -19.47 -8.33
N ALA A 292 -4.80 -18.59 -8.65
CA ALA A 292 -5.30 -18.42 -10.01
C ALA A 292 -4.52 -17.36 -10.82
N LYS A 293 -3.60 -16.63 -10.19
CA LYS A 293 -2.90 -15.47 -10.77
C LYS A 293 -3.89 -14.42 -11.27
N GLU A 294 -4.84 -14.06 -10.44
CA GLU A 294 -5.90 -13.10 -10.77
C GLU A 294 -6.06 -12.06 -9.66
N MET A 295 -6.48 -10.87 -10.07
CA MET A 295 -6.98 -9.84 -9.17
C MET A 295 -8.31 -9.33 -9.69
N HIS A 296 -9.23 -9.06 -8.77
CA HIS A 296 -10.51 -8.45 -9.12
C HIS A 296 -10.62 -7.10 -8.43
N LEU A 297 -11.04 -6.09 -9.18
CA LEU A 297 -11.22 -4.72 -8.72
C LEU A 297 -12.70 -4.34 -8.84
N LEU A 298 -13.33 -4.02 -7.72
CA LEU A 298 -14.69 -3.47 -7.66
C LEU A 298 -14.61 -2.07 -7.02
N PRO A 299 -15.01 -0.99 -7.74
CA PRO A 299 -15.01 0.35 -7.17
C PRO A 299 -15.76 0.41 -5.84
N ASN A 300 -15.16 1.03 -4.84
CA ASN A 300 -15.74 1.30 -3.53
C ASN A 300 -16.09 2.80 -3.39
N ARG A 301 -16.54 3.24 -2.19
CA ARG A 301 -16.92 4.65 -1.95
C ARG A 301 -15.77 5.63 -2.18
N TYR A 302 -14.52 5.20 -2.04
CA TYR A 302 -13.32 6.04 -2.25
C TYR A 302 -12.91 6.17 -3.73
N PHE A 303 -13.60 5.48 -4.65
CA PHE A 303 -13.22 5.46 -6.08
C PHE A 303 -13.12 6.85 -6.69
N SER A 304 -14.04 7.73 -6.33
CA SER A 304 -14.11 9.10 -6.85
C SER A 304 -13.44 10.14 -5.95
N ASP A 305 -12.77 9.73 -4.88
CA ASP A 305 -12.07 10.65 -3.99
C ASP A 305 -11.03 11.46 -4.78
N PRO A 306 -10.84 12.75 -4.48
CA PRO A 306 -9.73 13.51 -5.05
C PRO A 306 -8.40 12.89 -4.65
N PHE A 307 -7.40 13.03 -5.51
CA PHE A 307 -6.02 12.73 -5.14
C PHE A 307 -5.46 13.80 -4.21
N ASP A 308 -4.50 13.42 -3.41
CA ASP A 308 -3.71 14.37 -2.64
C ASP A 308 -2.73 15.09 -3.58
N TYR A 309 -2.90 16.40 -3.71
CA TYR A 309 -2.03 17.29 -4.48
C TYR A 309 -1.18 18.19 -3.59
N SER A 310 -1.08 17.88 -2.32
CA SER A 310 -0.33 18.70 -1.36
C SER A 310 1.16 18.51 -1.48
N TYR A 311 1.91 19.57 -1.20
CA TYR A 311 3.35 19.55 -1.06
C TYR A 311 3.81 20.55 0.00
N SER A 312 4.41 20.06 1.04
CA SER A 312 5.08 20.85 2.08
C SER A 312 6.61 20.68 2.04
N GLY A 313 7.08 19.57 1.48
CA GLY A 313 8.48 19.12 1.53
C GLY A 313 8.92 18.63 2.91
N LEU A 314 7.96 18.39 3.81
CA LEU A 314 8.17 17.98 5.19
C LEU A 314 7.69 16.55 5.38
N GLU A 315 8.54 15.70 5.98
CA GLU A 315 8.10 14.39 6.51
C GLU A 315 8.30 14.36 8.02
N LEU A 316 7.26 13.93 8.71
CA LEU A 316 7.25 13.81 10.17
C LEU A 316 7.42 12.34 10.58
N TYR A 317 8.25 12.09 11.59
CA TYR A 317 8.53 10.77 12.13
C TYR A 317 8.26 10.74 13.63
N LEU A 318 7.81 9.61 14.14
CA LEU A 318 7.72 9.36 15.58
C LEU A 318 9.03 8.74 16.06
N VAL A 319 9.81 9.49 16.84
CA VAL A 319 11.11 9.06 17.38
C VAL A 319 11.10 9.27 18.87
N ALA A 320 11.33 8.20 19.65
CA ALA A 320 11.32 8.25 21.13
C ALA A 320 10.07 8.96 21.70
N ASN A 321 8.88 8.57 21.20
CA ASN A 321 7.56 9.14 21.55
C ASN A 321 7.40 10.65 21.29
N LYS A 322 8.24 11.22 20.42
CA LYS A 322 8.17 12.61 19.98
C LYS A 322 8.02 12.67 18.46
N ILE A 323 7.17 13.55 17.98
CA ILE A 323 7.05 13.80 16.55
C ILE A 323 8.14 14.76 16.13
N ARG A 324 9.00 14.34 15.21
CA ARG A 324 10.15 15.11 14.75
C ARG A 324 10.13 15.32 13.24
N VAL A 325 10.79 16.40 12.81
CA VAL A 325 11.13 16.60 11.40
C VAL A 325 12.15 15.54 10.99
N GLY A 326 11.70 14.50 10.27
CA GLY A 326 12.53 13.39 9.84
C GLY A 326 13.15 13.59 8.46
N TYR A 327 12.48 14.37 7.60
CA TYR A 327 12.99 14.82 6.31
C TYR A 327 12.46 16.20 5.97
N LEU A 328 13.29 16.99 5.31
CA LEU A 328 12.97 18.34 4.86
C LEU A 328 13.61 18.59 3.49
N ALA A 329 12.80 18.72 2.46
CA ALA A 329 13.27 18.96 1.10
C ALA A 329 13.90 20.36 0.98
N PRO A 330 15.10 20.51 0.42
CA PRO A 330 15.72 21.81 0.21
C PRO A 330 14.82 22.76 -0.60
N GLY A 331 14.70 24.01 -0.16
CA GLY A 331 13.87 25.02 -0.82
C GLY A 331 12.36 24.78 -0.79
N SER A 332 11.91 23.80 -0.02
CA SER A 332 10.47 23.51 0.18
C SER A 332 9.81 24.59 1.05
N PRO A 333 8.46 24.68 1.04
CA PRO A 333 7.74 25.63 1.89
C PRO A 333 8.11 25.53 3.37
N ALA A 334 8.21 24.30 3.90
CA ALA A 334 8.57 24.09 5.30
C ALA A 334 10.02 24.51 5.61
N ALA A 335 10.97 24.21 4.70
CA ALA A 335 12.36 24.63 4.85
C ALA A 335 12.52 26.16 4.75
N ALA A 336 11.83 26.78 3.78
CA ALA A 336 11.85 28.24 3.60
C ALA A 336 11.24 28.99 4.80
N ALA A 337 10.34 28.36 5.54
CA ALA A 337 9.77 28.92 6.76
C ALA A 337 10.67 28.81 8.00
N GLY A 338 11.79 28.09 7.91
CA GLY A 338 12.79 27.97 8.98
C GLY A 338 12.71 26.71 9.83
N LEU A 339 11.94 25.67 9.41
CA LEU A 339 12.07 24.35 10.03
C LEU A 339 13.44 23.74 9.74
N GLU A 340 13.91 22.91 10.66
CA GLU A 340 15.16 22.17 10.54
C GLU A 340 14.98 20.68 10.85
N LEU A 341 15.87 19.84 10.34
CA LEU A 341 15.88 18.42 10.67
C LEU A 341 16.05 18.23 12.17
N GLY A 342 15.24 17.33 12.76
CA GLY A 342 15.27 17.02 14.18
C GLY A 342 14.39 17.91 15.06
N ASP A 343 13.85 19.03 14.55
CA ASP A 343 12.87 19.81 15.30
C ASP A 343 11.74 18.92 15.84
N GLU A 344 11.41 19.04 17.13
CA GLU A 344 10.26 18.38 17.71
C GLU A 344 9.00 19.19 17.37
N VAL A 345 8.06 18.59 16.64
CA VAL A 345 6.78 19.22 16.28
C VAL A 345 5.80 19.02 17.42
N VAL A 346 5.50 20.08 18.15
CA VAL A 346 4.61 20.08 19.31
C VAL A 346 3.16 20.19 18.87
N ALA A 347 2.86 20.99 17.83
CA ALA A 347 1.53 21.14 17.29
C ALA A 347 1.55 21.47 15.80
N VAL A 348 0.48 21.06 15.11
CA VAL A 348 0.17 21.48 13.74
C VAL A 348 -1.20 22.15 13.75
N ASN A 349 -1.26 23.43 13.39
CA ASN A 349 -2.44 24.29 13.54
C ASN A 349 -2.88 24.37 15.01
N LYS A 350 -4.12 23.97 15.30
CA LYS A 350 -4.69 23.90 16.65
C LYS A 350 -4.67 22.48 17.23
N ASN A 351 -3.99 21.56 16.56
CA ASN A 351 -3.90 20.16 16.99
C ASN A 351 -2.63 19.94 17.82
N PHE A 352 -2.81 19.59 19.09
CA PHE A 352 -1.77 19.27 20.08
C PHE A 352 -1.84 17.81 20.52
N SER A 353 -2.50 16.93 19.75
CA SER A 353 -2.74 15.53 20.14
C SER A 353 -1.46 14.71 20.32
N GLY A 354 -0.37 15.10 19.66
CA GLY A 354 0.83 14.27 19.57
C GLY A 354 0.64 13.00 18.74
N ILE A 355 -0.42 12.94 17.91
CA ILE A 355 -0.73 11.80 17.04
C ILE A 355 -0.17 12.09 15.66
N LEU A 356 0.81 11.29 15.24
CA LEU A 356 1.56 11.49 13.98
C LEU A 356 0.64 11.52 12.76
N THR A 357 -0.33 10.62 12.67
CA THR A 357 -1.26 10.52 11.54
C THR A 357 -2.15 11.76 11.43
N GLU A 358 -2.57 12.34 12.55
CA GLU A 358 -3.36 13.57 12.55
C GLU A 358 -2.53 14.77 12.09
N TYR A 359 -1.25 14.85 12.50
CA TYR A 359 -0.36 15.92 12.06
C TYR A 359 -0.09 15.80 10.55
N LYS A 360 0.18 14.59 10.04
CA LYS A 360 0.34 14.34 8.61
C LYS A 360 -0.93 14.71 7.82
N PHE A 361 -2.11 14.42 8.35
CA PHE A 361 -3.38 14.78 7.71
C PHE A 361 -3.56 16.29 7.56
N GLN A 362 -3.12 17.10 8.55
CA GLN A 362 -3.15 18.57 8.43
C GLN A 362 -2.25 19.10 7.29
N LEU A 363 -1.18 18.37 6.97
CA LEU A 363 -0.24 18.73 5.90
C LEU A 363 -0.75 18.35 4.50
N GLN A 364 -1.84 17.57 4.39
CA GLN A 364 -2.44 17.14 3.12
C GLN A 364 -3.46 18.14 2.55
N LYS A 365 -3.56 19.33 3.11
CA LYS A 365 -4.52 20.38 2.68
C LYS A 365 -3.88 21.34 1.70
N ALA A 366 -3.83 20.96 0.43
CA ALA A 366 -3.19 21.75 -0.62
C ALA A 366 -3.76 23.16 -0.77
N GLY A 367 -2.91 24.17 -0.68
CA GLY A 367 -3.24 25.59 -0.76
C GLY A 367 -3.55 26.26 0.58
N GLU A 368 -3.72 25.51 1.66
CA GLU A 368 -3.95 26.06 2.99
C GLU A 368 -2.63 26.53 3.65
N ARG A 369 -2.75 27.45 4.59
CA ARG A 369 -1.67 27.81 5.50
C ARG A 369 -1.65 26.85 6.66
N VAL A 370 -0.46 26.41 7.05
CA VAL A 370 -0.22 25.52 8.18
C VAL A 370 0.71 26.24 9.15
N ARG A 371 0.27 26.31 10.39
CA ARG A 371 1.03 26.82 11.52
C ARG A 371 1.66 25.64 12.25
N ILE A 372 2.96 25.71 12.50
CA ILE A 372 3.70 24.69 13.27
C ILE A 372 4.27 25.32 14.52
N ILE A 373 3.99 24.71 15.67
CA ILE A 373 4.69 24.97 16.92
C ILE A 373 5.73 23.87 17.06
N TYR A 374 6.97 24.27 17.22
CA TYR A 374 8.11 23.33 17.32
C TYR A 374 8.99 23.65 18.52
N ARG A 375 9.78 22.65 18.94
CA ARG A 375 10.83 22.80 19.95
C ARG A 375 12.17 22.50 19.31
N ARG A 376 13.13 23.43 19.50
CA ARG A 376 14.55 23.34 19.09
C ARG A 376 15.40 23.83 20.25
N ASP A 377 16.40 23.05 20.68
CA ASP A 377 17.29 23.39 21.80
C ASP A 377 16.53 23.92 23.02
N GLU A 378 15.51 23.18 23.46
CA GLU A 378 14.57 23.48 24.56
C GLU A 378 13.78 24.80 24.41
N LYS A 379 13.90 25.51 23.29
CA LYS A 379 13.12 26.71 22.99
C LYS A 379 11.92 26.37 22.13
N ILE A 380 10.78 26.94 22.48
CA ILE A 380 9.55 26.85 21.67
C ILE A 380 9.60 27.96 20.62
N GLY A 381 9.40 27.56 19.39
CA GLY A 381 9.25 28.43 18.24
C GLY A 381 7.91 28.20 17.54
N GLU A 382 7.54 29.14 16.71
CA GLU A 382 6.36 29.09 15.88
C GLU A 382 6.69 29.60 14.48
N LEU A 383 6.14 28.96 13.48
CA LEU A 383 6.26 29.38 12.09
C LEU A 383 4.99 29.03 11.31
N GLU A 384 4.84 29.63 10.14
CA GLU A 384 3.72 29.39 9.24
C GLU A 384 4.23 29.29 7.80
N PHE A 385 3.68 28.35 7.04
CA PHE A 385 3.90 28.25 5.61
C PHE A 385 2.63 27.82 4.88
N ARG A 386 2.61 28.03 3.56
CA ARG A 386 1.53 27.54 2.71
C ARG A 386 1.90 26.17 2.12
N VAL A 387 1.04 25.18 2.30
CA VAL A 387 1.13 23.90 1.59
C VAL A 387 0.87 24.15 0.11
N LEU A 388 1.81 23.84 -0.75
CA LEU A 388 1.68 24.07 -2.19
C LEU A 388 0.77 23.02 -2.83
N ARG A 389 0.26 23.36 -4.00
CA ARG A 389 -0.47 22.46 -4.87
C ARG A 389 0.44 22.04 -6.02
N ILE A 390 0.62 20.73 -6.23
CA ILE A 390 1.48 20.18 -7.30
C ILE A 390 0.83 20.18 -8.68
N ARG A 391 -0.46 20.54 -8.74
CA ARG A 391 -1.26 20.59 -9.95
C ARG A 391 -1.46 22.03 -10.42
#